data_51a7166d14dd65730f3581a37cf58b41
#
_entry.id   51a7166d14dd65730f3581a37cf58b41
#
_cell.length_a   1.000
_cell.length_b   1.000
_cell.length_c   1.000
_cell.angle_alpha   90.00
_cell.angle_beta   90.00
_cell.angle_gamma   90.00
#
_symmetry.space_group_name_H-M   'P 1'
#
loop_
_entity.id
_entity.type
_entity.pdbx_description
1 polymer ?
#
loop_
_entity_poly.entity_id
_entity_poly.type
_entity_poly.pdbx_seq_one_letter_code
_entity_poly.pdbx_strand_id
1 'polypeptide(L)'
;MKNHLQAVEHLYQAKDGQEQGGAYVKDLYHMLNLLGEKYYSSNRMLNIICNDKLSLARHPAVAISVEIGDVDFSDLRDIDITTIFANLLDNALEAVEAFGEGAYLNLKIQEVHHFRVISIVNASRPGMKKEGHMGVGLENVRRTVEAYQGTMQC
;
A
#
# COMPACT_ATOMS: atom_id res chain seq x y z
N MET A 1 -4.95 -1.67 11.62
CA MET A 1 -6.29 -2.01 11.49
C MET A 1 -6.71 -2.20 10.06
N LYS A 2 -7.41 -3.25 9.82
CA LYS A 2 -7.77 -3.67 8.49
C LYS A 2 -9.05 -3.03 7.99
N ASN A 3 -9.66 -2.19 8.82
CA ASN A 3 -11.07 -1.94 8.74
C ASN A 3 -11.53 -1.12 7.56
N HIS A 4 -10.78 -0.14 7.14
CA HIS A 4 -11.25 0.77 6.10
C HIS A 4 -11.26 0.10 4.72
N LEU A 5 -10.19 -0.60 4.38
CA LEU A 5 -10.14 -1.33 3.12
C LEU A 5 -11.10 -2.50 3.08
N GLN A 6 -11.23 -3.23 4.17
CA GLN A 6 -12.19 -4.33 4.26
C GLN A 6 -13.62 -3.85 4.16
N ALA A 7 -13.95 -2.71 4.75
CA ALA A 7 -15.27 -2.13 4.63
C ALA A 7 -15.60 -1.70 3.20
N VAL A 8 -14.64 -1.13 2.50
CA VAL A 8 -14.78 -0.78 1.09
C VAL A 8 -14.99 -2.02 0.24
N GLU A 9 -14.19 -3.05 0.42
CA GLU A 9 -14.37 -4.32 -0.27
C GLU A 9 -15.72 -4.93 0.00
N HIS A 10 -16.15 -4.93 1.24
CA HIS A 10 -17.43 -5.47 1.65
C HIS A 10 -18.58 -4.76 0.96
N LEU A 11 -18.51 -3.48 0.80
CA LEU A 11 -19.52 -2.71 0.12
C LEU A 11 -19.55 -2.96 -1.38
N TYR A 12 -18.40 -3.13 -1.99
CA TYR A 12 -18.32 -3.51 -3.39
C TYR A 12 -18.89 -4.89 -3.63
N GLN A 13 -18.66 -5.81 -2.71
CA GLN A 13 -19.18 -7.18 -2.82
C GLN A 13 -20.66 -7.27 -2.51
N ALA A 14 -21.15 -6.41 -1.67
CA ALA A 14 -22.55 -6.42 -1.26
C ALA A 14 -23.51 -5.96 -2.35
N LYS A 15 -23.08 -5.52 -3.34
CA LYS A 15 -23.83 -5.32 -4.45
C LYS A 15 -25.05 -4.59 -4.47
N ASP A 16 -25.46 -4.05 -3.47
CA ASP A 16 -26.62 -3.25 -3.40
C ASP A 16 -26.41 -1.93 -4.04
N GLY A 17 -25.86 -1.99 -5.14
CA GLY A 17 -25.60 -0.85 -5.89
C GLY A 17 -24.22 -0.32 -5.70
N GLN A 18 -23.58 -0.15 -6.81
CA GLN A 18 -22.34 0.55 -6.90
C GLN A 18 -22.44 1.96 -6.35
N GLU A 19 -23.63 2.52 -6.32
CA GLU A 19 -23.88 3.83 -5.75
C GLU A 19 -23.60 3.85 -4.25
N GLN A 20 -23.99 2.82 -3.52
CA GLN A 20 -23.70 2.73 -2.09
C GLN A 20 -22.21 2.57 -1.82
N GLY A 21 -21.53 1.75 -2.60
CA GLY A 21 -20.09 1.60 -2.50
C GLY A 21 -19.35 2.88 -2.81
N GLY A 22 -19.78 3.60 -3.84
CA GLY A 22 -19.20 4.89 -4.20
C GLY A 22 -19.46 5.98 -3.16
N ALA A 23 -20.66 6.05 -2.61
CA ALA A 23 -20.98 6.99 -1.55
C ALA A 23 -20.17 6.70 -0.29
N TYR A 24 -20.02 5.42 0.07
CA TYR A 24 -19.24 5.04 1.23
C TYR A 24 -17.76 5.38 1.06
N VAL A 25 -17.20 5.17 -0.10
CA VAL A 25 -15.81 5.56 -0.39
C VAL A 25 -15.63 7.06 -0.24
N LYS A 26 -16.58 7.87 -0.72
CA LYS A 26 -16.54 9.33 -0.54
C LYS A 26 -16.62 9.71 0.93
N ASP A 27 -17.49 9.08 1.70
CA ASP A 27 -17.63 9.34 3.13
C ASP A 27 -16.37 8.96 3.87
N LEU A 28 -15.78 7.82 3.55
CA LEU A 28 -14.53 7.38 4.12
C LEU A 28 -13.40 8.36 3.80
N TYR A 29 -13.34 8.81 2.57
CA TYR A 29 -12.35 9.78 2.13
C TYR A 29 -12.50 11.11 2.89
N HIS A 30 -13.74 11.55 3.07
CA HIS A 30 -14.04 12.75 3.84
C HIS A 30 -13.67 12.59 5.31
N MET A 31 -13.95 11.44 5.91
CA MET A 31 -13.53 11.13 7.29
C MET A 31 -12.02 11.15 7.44
N LEU A 32 -11.28 10.61 6.49
CA LEU A 32 -9.83 10.63 6.49
C LEU A 32 -9.31 12.07 6.44
N ASN A 33 -9.94 12.93 5.65
CA ASN A 33 -9.60 14.35 5.60
C ASN A 33 -9.79 15.02 6.95
N LEU A 34 -10.89 14.71 7.64
CA LEU A 34 -11.17 15.26 8.96
C LEU A 34 -10.19 14.77 10.02
N LEU A 35 -9.61 13.58 9.83
CA LEU A 35 -8.64 12.99 10.75
C LEU A 35 -7.19 13.37 10.43
N GLY A 36 -6.98 14.29 9.50
CA GLY A 36 -5.64 14.72 9.12
C GLY A 36 -4.99 13.82 8.08
N GLU A 37 -5.78 13.36 7.13
CA GLU A 37 -5.28 12.62 5.99
C GLU A 37 -4.14 13.35 5.31
N LYS A 38 -3.10 12.60 4.96
CA LYS A 38 -2.01 13.14 4.16
C LYS A 38 -2.26 12.89 2.68
N TYR A 39 -1.81 13.83 1.85
CA TYR A 39 -1.78 13.63 0.42
C TYR A 39 -0.47 12.95 0.05
N TYR A 40 -0.54 11.70 -0.37
CA TYR A 40 0.60 10.95 -0.83
C TYR A 40 0.65 10.86 -2.35
N SER A 41 -0.49 10.74 -3.00
CA SER A 41 -0.57 10.46 -4.43
C SER A 41 -1.86 10.99 -5.02
N SER A 42 -1.80 11.35 -6.30
CA SER A 42 -2.99 11.68 -7.08
C SER A 42 -3.85 10.45 -7.38
N ASN A 43 -3.28 9.26 -7.28
CA ASN A 43 -4.07 8.04 -7.43
C ASN A 43 -4.88 7.81 -6.16
N ARG A 44 -6.20 7.79 -6.31
CA ARG A 44 -7.13 7.72 -5.19
C ARG A 44 -6.95 6.48 -4.33
N MET A 45 -6.86 5.31 -4.97
CA MET A 45 -6.73 4.05 -4.22
C MET A 45 -5.39 3.97 -3.51
N LEU A 46 -4.32 4.36 -4.18
CA LEU A 46 -2.99 4.40 -3.57
C LEU A 46 -2.96 5.34 -2.35
N ASN A 47 -3.59 6.50 -2.47
CA ASN A 47 -3.65 7.46 -1.38
C ASN A 47 -4.40 6.88 -0.17
N ILE A 48 -5.51 6.19 -0.39
CA ILE A 48 -6.26 5.51 0.67
C ILE A 48 -5.40 4.45 1.35
N ILE A 49 -4.71 3.63 0.57
CA ILE A 49 -3.86 2.55 1.11
C ILE A 49 -2.73 3.12 1.95
N CYS A 50 -2.05 4.15 1.45
CA CYS A 50 -0.96 4.78 2.19
C CYS A 50 -1.45 5.38 3.51
N ASN A 51 -2.58 6.08 3.50
CA ASN A 51 -3.14 6.63 4.73
C ASN A 51 -3.55 5.53 5.71
N ASP A 52 -4.14 4.46 5.23
CA ASP A 52 -4.53 3.34 6.09
C ASP A 52 -3.34 2.64 6.71
N LYS A 53 -2.32 2.35 5.92
CA LYS A 53 -1.17 1.54 6.37
C LYS A 53 -0.11 2.35 7.11
N LEU A 54 0.13 3.60 6.70
CA LEU A 54 1.27 4.39 7.16
C LEU A 54 0.91 5.47 8.18
N SER A 55 -0.24 5.37 8.82
CA SER A 55 -0.63 6.33 9.84
C SER A 55 0.39 6.40 10.97
N LEU A 56 0.89 7.60 11.27
CA LEU A 56 1.84 7.81 12.37
C LEU A 56 1.23 7.46 13.73
N ALA A 57 -0.09 7.57 13.85
CA ALA A 57 -0.77 7.18 15.08
C ALA A 57 -0.66 5.67 15.34
N ARG A 58 -0.50 4.88 14.28
CA ARG A 58 -0.33 3.44 14.41
C ARG A 58 1.11 3.03 14.64
N HIS A 59 2.05 3.79 14.13
CA HIS A 59 3.46 3.43 14.10
C HIS A 59 4.33 4.58 14.63
N PRO A 60 4.10 5.04 15.87
CA PRO A 60 4.77 6.24 16.37
C PRO A 60 6.28 6.08 16.54
N ALA A 61 6.77 4.85 16.65
CA ALA A 61 8.20 4.57 16.85
C ALA A 61 8.94 4.28 15.54
N VAL A 62 8.26 4.30 14.41
CA VAL A 62 8.86 3.99 13.11
C VAL A 62 9.07 5.28 12.31
N ALA A 63 10.28 5.45 11.80
CA ALA A 63 10.58 6.56 10.89
C ALA A 63 10.07 6.20 9.49
N ILE A 64 9.00 6.84 9.06
CA ILE A 64 8.37 6.57 7.77
C ILE A 64 8.67 7.71 6.81
N SER A 65 9.24 7.38 5.65
CA SER A 65 9.49 8.31 4.56
C SER A 65 8.77 7.83 3.30
N VAL A 66 8.01 8.72 2.68
CA VAL A 66 7.25 8.43 1.48
C VAL A 66 7.53 9.50 0.43
N GLU A 67 8.03 9.08 -0.72
CA GLU A 67 8.25 9.94 -1.86
C GLU A 67 7.53 9.34 -3.07
N ILE A 68 6.44 9.93 -3.47
CA ILE A 68 5.69 9.50 -4.63
C ILE A 68 5.74 10.62 -5.66
N GLY A 69 6.43 10.35 -6.77
CA GLY A 69 6.53 11.28 -7.87
C GLY A 69 5.23 11.37 -8.68
N ASP A 70 5.26 12.17 -9.73
CA ASP A 70 4.13 12.31 -10.65
C ASP A 70 4.09 11.09 -11.56
N VAL A 71 3.49 10.02 -11.06
CA VAL A 71 3.38 8.74 -11.75
C VAL A 71 1.92 8.43 -12.04
N ASP A 72 1.62 8.12 -13.29
CA ASP A 72 0.28 7.79 -13.72
C ASP A 72 0.04 6.28 -13.58
N PHE A 73 -0.90 5.91 -12.73
CA PHE A 73 -1.34 4.54 -12.53
C PHE A 73 -2.74 4.28 -13.08
N SER A 74 -3.23 5.15 -13.97
CA SER A 74 -4.61 5.05 -14.46
C SER A 74 -4.89 3.78 -15.27
N ASP A 75 -3.88 3.13 -15.79
CA ASP A 75 -3.99 1.85 -16.50
C ASP A 75 -4.15 0.65 -15.56
N LEU A 76 -3.88 0.82 -14.26
CA LEU A 76 -4.04 -0.23 -13.28
C LEU A 76 -5.43 -0.17 -12.66
N ARG A 77 -6.06 -1.33 -12.50
CA ARG A 77 -7.34 -1.41 -11.79
C ARG A 77 -7.11 -1.20 -10.29
N ASP A 78 -8.13 -0.70 -9.60
CA ASP A 78 -8.04 -0.49 -8.16
C ASP A 78 -7.66 -1.76 -7.39
N ILE A 79 -8.17 -2.91 -7.83
CA ILE A 79 -7.82 -4.19 -7.22
C ILE A 79 -6.33 -4.51 -7.38
N ASP A 80 -5.73 -4.13 -8.49
CA ASP A 80 -4.31 -4.37 -8.73
C ASP A 80 -3.45 -3.41 -7.91
N ILE A 81 -3.84 -2.15 -7.80
CA ILE A 81 -3.21 -1.18 -6.90
C ILE A 81 -3.24 -1.72 -5.46
N THR A 82 -4.39 -2.21 -5.03
CA THR A 82 -4.56 -2.77 -3.68
C THR A 82 -3.66 -3.99 -3.49
N THR A 83 -3.64 -4.91 -4.44
CA THR A 83 -2.82 -6.12 -4.36
C THR A 83 -1.34 -5.77 -4.21
N ILE A 84 -0.85 -4.85 -5.02
CA ILE A 84 0.55 -4.46 -4.99
C ILE A 84 0.88 -3.75 -3.68
N PHE A 85 0.22 -2.65 -3.40
CA PHE A 85 0.65 -1.75 -2.33
C PHE A 85 0.24 -2.21 -0.95
N ALA A 86 -0.94 -2.80 -0.78
CA ALA A 86 -1.34 -3.31 0.53
C ALA A 86 -0.42 -4.47 0.96
N ASN A 87 -0.10 -5.37 0.06
CA ASN A 87 0.80 -6.49 0.38
C ASN A 87 2.24 -6.03 0.65
N LEU A 88 2.75 -5.11 -0.18
CA LEU A 88 4.10 -4.58 0.04
C LEU A 88 4.20 -3.85 1.38
N LEU A 89 3.23 -3.02 1.68
CA LEU A 89 3.24 -2.26 2.93
C LEU A 89 3.02 -3.15 4.15
N ASP A 90 2.11 -4.11 4.07
CA ASP A 90 1.91 -5.07 5.17
C ASP A 90 3.18 -5.85 5.46
N ASN A 91 3.87 -6.30 4.42
CA ASN A 91 5.12 -7.04 4.57
C ASN A 91 6.20 -6.17 5.22
N ALA A 92 6.33 -4.92 4.78
CA ALA A 92 7.31 -4.00 5.34
C ALA A 92 6.98 -3.64 6.80
N LEU A 93 5.70 -3.44 7.11
CA LEU A 93 5.27 -3.11 8.47
C LEU A 93 5.47 -4.28 9.43
N GLU A 94 5.25 -5.51 9.00
CA GLU A 94 5.57 -6.70 9.80
C GLU A 94 7.06 -6.75 10.14
N ALA A 95 7.90 -6.44 9.17
CA ALA A 95 9.35 -6.44 9.38
C ALA A 95 9.79 -5.34 10.38
N VAL A 96 9.23 -4.14 10.28
CA VAL A 96 9.59 -3.06 11.20
C VAL A 96 9.03 -3.27 12.60
N GLU A 97 7.86 -3.89 12.74
CA GLU A 97 7.35 -4.28 14.05
C GLU A 97 8.27 -5.27 14.73
N ALA A 98 8.73 -6.26 14.00
CA ALA A 98 9.65 -7.26 14.53
C ALA A 98 11.04 -6.69 14.81
N PHE A 99 11.44 -5.64 14.09
CA PHE A 99 12.72 -4.97 14.32
C PHE A 99 12.72 -4.19 15.63
N GLY A 100 11.65 -3.48 15.93
CA GLY A 100 11.49 -2.71 17.15
C GLY A 100 12.06 -1.31 17.08
N GLU A 101 12.76 -0.89 18.13
CA GLU A 101 13.28 0.47 18.24
C GLU A 101 14.29 0.80 17.15
N GLY A 102 14.17 1.99 16.58
CA GLY A 102 15.03 2.44 15.49
C GLY A 102 14.60 1.97 14.10
N ALA A 103 13.42 1.36 14.00
CA ALA A 103 12.90 0.89 12.72
C ALA A 103 12.61 2.03 11.75
N TYR A 104 12.78 1.76 10.47
CA TYR A 104 12.47 2.71 9.41
C TYR A 104 11.78 2.01 8.24
N LEU A 105 11.00 2.77 7.49
CA LEU A 105 10.36 2.32 6.27
C LEU A 105 10.39 3.46 5.26
N ASN A 106 10.94 3.20 4.08
CA ASN A 106 10.99 4.17 3.00
C ASN A 106 10.25 3.61 1.78
N LEU A 107 9.25 4.33 1.34
CA LEU A 107 8.53 4.04 0.10
C LEU A 107 8.87 5.11 -0.92
N LYS A 108 9.33 4.70 -2.10
CA LYS A 108 9.63 5.61 -3.19
C LYS A 108 9.00 5.10 -4.47
N ILE A 109 8.28 5.97 -5.16
CA ILE A 109 7.66 5.67 -6.44
C ILE A 109 8.06 6.76 -7.40
N GLN A 110 8.63 6.39 -8.54
CA GLN A 110 9.07 7.36 -9.55
C GLN A 110 8.96 6.77 -10.95
N GLU A 111 8.92 7.64 -11.93
CA GLU A 111 9.00 7.25 -13.32
C GLU A 111 10.42 7.50 -13.80
N VAL A 112 11.05 6.46 -14.35
CA VAL A 112 12.40 6.52 -14.89
C VAL A 112 12.39 5.91 -16.29
N HIS A 113 12.69 6.70 -17.31
CA HIS A 113 12.72 6.24 -18.70
C HIS A 113 11.44 5.49 -19.11
N HIS A 114 10.29 6.04 -18.76
CA HIS A 114 8.97 5.46 -19.02
C HIS A 114 8.64 4.20 -18.21
N PHE A 115 9.51 3.80 -17.29
CA PHE A 115 9.21 2.73 -16.34
C PHE A 115 8.74 3.32 -15.03
N ARG A 116 7.71 2.69 -14.46
CA ARG A 116 7.27 3.00 -13.11
C ARG A 116 8.06 2.15 -12.15
N VAL A 117 8.81 2.77 -11.27
CA VAL A 117 9.67 2.09 -10.31
C VAL A 117 9.12 2.28 -8.92
N ILE A 118 8.82 1.17 -8.26
CA ILE A 118 8.36 1.14 -6.88
C ILE A 118 9.46 0.53 -6.04
N SER A 119 9.93 1.27 -5.05
CA SER A 119 10.96 0.81 -4.12
C SER A 119 10.45 0.92 -2.71
N ILE A 120 10.53 -0.16 -1.97
CA ILE A 120 10.22 -0.17 -0.55
C ILE A 120 11.42 -0.73 0.20
N VAL A 121 11.91 0.03 1.16
CA VAL A 121 13.07 -0.34 1.98
C VAL A 121 12.68 -0.21 3.43
N ASN A 122 12.94 -1.24 4.20
CA ASN A 122 12.61 -1.24 5.62
C ASN A 122 13.73 -1.86 6.45
N ALA A 123 13.79 -1.47 7.72
CA ALA A 123 14.68 -2.12 8.67
C ALA A 123 14.29 -3.59 8.83
N SER A 124 15.29 -4.44 8.82
CA SER A 124 15.09 -5.87 9.08
C SER A 124 16.32 -6.43 9.80
N ARG A 125 16.12 -7.47 10.59
CA ARG A 125 17.22 -8.13 11.28
C ARG A 125 17.72 -9.31 10.45
N PRO A 126 19.03 -9.64 10.54
CA PRO A 126 19.54 -10.85 9.93
C PRO A 126 18.78 -12.08 10.43
N GLY A 127 18.45 -12.98 9.54
CA GLY A 127 17.71 -14.20 9.88
C GLY A 127 16.20 -14.08 9.94
N MET A 128 15.64 -12.88 9.78
CA MET A 128 14.20 -12.69 9.70
C MET A 128 13.62 -13.05 8.34
N LYS A 129 14.45 -13.13 7.32
CA LYS A 129 14.03 -13.63 6.02
C LYS A 129 13.92 -15.13 6.10
N LYS A 130 12.72 -15.64 5.86
CA LYS A 130 12.57 -17.07 5.63
C LYS A 130 13.27 -17.39 4.32
N GLU A 131 14.37 -18.10 4.42
CA GLU A 131 15.16 -18.47 3.25
C GLU A 131 14.30 -19.17 2.20
N GLY A 132 14.37 -18.65 0.99
CA GLY A 132 13.72 -19.29 -0.16
C GLY A 132 12.20 -19.24 -0.20
N HIS A 133 11.55 -18.57 0.74
CA HIS A 133 10.10 -18.57 0.79
C HIS A 133 9.53 -17.17 0.67
N MET A 134 8.95 -16.91 -0.49
CA MET A 134 8.13 -15.73 -0.69
C MET A 134 6.74 -16.02 -0.15
N GLY A 135 6.24 -15.21 0.78
CA GLY A 135 4.89 -15.36 1.28
C GLY A 135 3.84 -15.16 0.19
N VAL A 136 2.62 -15.62 0.46
CA VAL A 136 1.50 -15.54 -0.49
C VAL A 136 1.25 -14.09 -0.95
N GLY A 137 1.37 -13.13 -0.05
CA GLY A 137 1.20 -11.72 -0.38
C GLY A 137 2.19 -11.23 -1.42
N LEU A 138 3.48 -11.53 -1.25
CA LEU A 138 4.52 -11.12 -2.20
C LEU A 138 4.40 -11.89 -3.53
N GLU A 139 3.97 -13.14 -3.51
CA GLU A 139 3.70 -13.89 -4.73
C GLU A 139 2.56 -13.25 -5.52
N ASN A 140 1.51 -12.79 -4.85
CA ASN A 140 0.42 -12.07 -5.49
C ASN A 140 0.90 -10.75 -6.10
N VAL A 141 1.80 -10.06 -5.44
CA VAL A 141 2.42 -8.84 -5.98
C VAL A 141 3.18 -9.18 -7.26
N ARG A 142 4.00 -10.21 -7.23
CA ARG A 142 4.78 -10.64 -8.39
C ARG A 142 3.88 -10.95 -9.59
N ARG A 143 2.84 -11.72 -9.38
CA ARG A 143 1.90 -12.07 -10.45
C ARG A 143 1.22 -10.84 -11.04
N THR A 144 0.81 -9.91 -10.18
CA THR A 144 0.16 -8.68 -10.63
C THR A 144 1.13 -7.82 -11.42
N VAL A 145 2.36 -7.64 -10.93
CA VAL A 145 3.40 -6.87 -11.61
C VAL A 145 3.72 -7.48 -12.98
N GLU A 146 3.87 -8.80 -13.04
CA GLU A 146 4.14 -9.50 -14.29
C GLU A 146 2.99 -9.39 -15.29
N ALA A 147 1.75 -9.34 -14.83
CA ALA A 147 0.59 -9.12 -15.69
C ALA A 147 0.64 -7.76 -16.40
N TYR A 148 1.37 -6.79 -15.84
CA TYR A 148 1.62 -5.49 -16.47
C TYR A 148 3.02 -5.43 -17.10
N GLN A 149 3.61 -6.59 -17.38
CA GLN A 149 4.91 -6.73 -18.03
C GLN A 149 6.09 -6.18 -17.21
N GLY A 150 5.89 -6.09 -15.90
CA GLY A 150 6.93 -5.66 -14.99
C GLY A 150 7.72 -6.81 -14.39
N THR A 151 8.72 -6.47 -13.58
CA THR A 151 9.54 -7.42 -12.84
C THR A 151 9.62 -7.01 -11.38
N MET A 152 9.87 -7.98 -10.51
CA MET A 152 9.99 -7.75 -9.08
C MET A 152 11.25 -8.40 -8.55
N GLN A 153 11.97 -7.66 -7.72
CA GLN A 153 13.16 -8.16 -7.01
C GLN A 153 12.98 -7.92 -5.52
N CYS A 154 13.37 -8.90 -4.73
CA CYS A 154 13.33 -8.80 -3.27
C CYS A 154 14.73 -8.92 -2.67
#